data_101a3755d186290ccfd5784326cf4148
#
_entry.id   101a3755d186290ccfd5784326cf4148
#
_cell.length_a   1.000
_cell.length_b   1.000
_cell.length_c   1.000
_cell.angle_alpha   90.00
_cell.angle_beta   90.00
_cell.angle_gamma   90.00
#
_symmetry.space_group_name_H-M   'P 1'
#
loop_
_entity.id
_entity.type
_entity.pdbx_description
1 polymer ?
#
loop_
_entity_poly.entity_id
_entity_poly.type
_entity_poly.pdbx_seq_one_letter_code
_entity_poly.pdbx_strand_id
1 'polypeptide(L)'
;MQQIAKTNEQSDVLPCLVIPVQGSRLILPNVTVAEIIAFQRPNESENMPSWVLGQIEWRGTLIPVISYESYCGQKSGVMGQDIRIAVINAPNGDKGALRFFGMVVQGIPSLVKLEEPAIQENLNTSLVKGQKMAVTLETGHAIVPDLDVMEEELLAIDWQ
;
A
#
# COMPACT_ATOMS: atom_id res chain seq x y z
N MET A 1 4.60 23.44 -31.53
CA MET A 1 5.81 22.65 -31.29
C MET A 1 6.36 22.80 -29.87
N GLN A 2 6.49 24.02 -29.39
CA GLN A 2 6.93 24.22 -28.00
C GLN A 2 5.97 23.65 -26.96
N GLN A 3 4.69 23.56 -27.29
CA GLN A 3 3.69 23.01 -26.40
C GLN A 3 3.85 21.50 -26.16
N ILE A 4 4.38 20.79 -27.15
CA ILE A 4 4.62 19.35 -27.04
C ILE A 4 5.72 19.08 -26.02
N ALA A 5 6.78 19.87 -26.02
CA ALA A 5 7.86 19.74 -25.05
C ALA A 5 7.39 20.01 -23.63
N LYS A 6 6.52 21.01 -23.43
CA LYS A 6 5.94 21.30 -22.10
C LYS A 6 5.02 20.17 -21.61
N THR A 7 4.28 19.57 -22.51
CA THR A 7 3.40 18.44 -22.17
C THR A 7 4.22 17.23 -21.70
N ASN A 8 5.35 16.98 -22.35
CA ASN A 8 6.24 15.89 -21.95
C ASN A 8 6.87 16.14 -20.59
N GLU A 9 7.23 17.38 -20.30
CA GLU A 9 7.75 17.74 -18.97
C GLU A 9 6.71 17.54 -17.88
N GLN A 10 5.44 17.86 -18.16
CA GLN A 10 4.36 17.68 -17.21
C GLN A 10 4.03 16.20 -16.95
N SER A 11 4.29 15.31 -17.92
CA SER A 11 4.05 13.88 -17.76
C SER A 11 5.03 13.22 -16.79
N ASP A 12 6.11 13.90 -16.41
CA ASP A 12 7.09 13.40 -15.46
C ASP A 12 6.67 13.61 -14.00
N VAL A 13 5.57 14.32 -13.77
CA VAL A 13 5.03 14.53 -12.42
C VAL A 13 4.03 13.42 -12.08
N LEU A 14 4.34 12.67 -11.04
CA LEU A 14 3.51 11.57 -10.58
C LEU A 14 2.85 11.92 -9.25
N PRO A 15 1.51 11.98 -9.19
CA PRO A 15 0.84 12.12 -7.90
C PRO A 15 0.93 10.81 -7.12
N CYS A 16 1.44 10.91 -5.89
CA CYS A 16 1.63 9.77 -5.00
C CYS A 16 0.98 10.03 -3.65
N LEU A 17 0.62 8.96 -2.97
CA LEU A 17 0.22 9.02 -1.58
C LEU A 17 1.36 8.54 -0.70
N VAL A 18 1.66 9.29 0.34
CA VAL A 18 2.53 8.88 1.43
C VAL A 18 1.63 8.43 2.57
N ILE A 19 1.74 7.18 2.95
CA ILE A 19 0.82 6.53 3.87
C ILE A 19 1.57 6.13 5.13
N PRO A 20 1.18 6.64 6.31
CA PRO A 20 1.86 6.25 7.54
C PRO A 20 1.51 4.82 7.95
N VAL A 21 2.52 4.05 8.29
CA VAL A 21 2.41 2.74 8.93
C VAL A 21 3.28 2.76 10.17
N GLN A 22 3.22 1.70 10.99
CA GLN A 22 4.05 1.67 12.19
C GLN A 22 5.53 1.63 11.83
N GLY A 23 6.27 2.60 12.34
CA GLY A 23 7.71 2.67 12.17
C GLY A 23 8.20 3.07 10.80
N SER A 24 7.28 3.42 9.86
CA SER A 24 7.68 3.75 8.50
C SER A 24 6.59 4.54 7.78
N ARG A 25 6.85 4.85 6.54
CA ARG A 25 5.87 5.44 5.61
C ARG A 25 5.96 4.68 4.29
N LEU A 26 4.79 4.42 3.72
CA LEU A 26 4.71 3.84 2.38
C LEU A 26 4.50 4.95 1.36
N ILE A 27 4.98 4.75 0.16
CA ILE A 27 4.71 5.63 -0.95
C ILE A 27 4.16 4.82 -2.12
N LEU A 28 3.03 5.25 -2.65
CA LEU A 28 2.31 4.58 -3.72
C LEU A 28 1.78 5.59 -4.73
N PRO A 29 1.75 5.26 -6.01
CA PRO A 29 1.00 6.07 -6.96
C PRO A 29 -0.45 6.23 -6.48
N ASN A 30 -1.00 7.43 -6.62
CA ASN A 30 -2.36 7.73 -6.18
C ASN A 30 -3.39 6.76 -6.77
N VAL A 31 -3.20 6.35 -8.03
CA VAL A 31 -4.12 5.45 -8.73
C VAL A 31 -4.15 4.03 -8.13
N THR A 32 -3.15 3.67 -7.34
CA THR A 32 -3.09 2.35 -6.70
C THR A 32 -4.08 2.25 -5.54
N VAL A 33 -4.45 3.36 -4.95
CA VAL A 33 -5.36 3.39 -3.80
C VAL A 33 -6.76 3.73 -4.28
N ALA A 34 -7.70 2.79 -4.09
CA ALA A 34 -9.08 3.00 -4.49
C ALA A 34 -9.81 3.93 -3.52
N GLU A 35 -9.59 3.76 -2.21
CA GLU A 35 -10.26 4.56 -1.20
C GLU A 35 -9.55 4.41 0.15
N ILE A 36 -9.59 5.45 0.95
CA ILE A 36 -9.19 5.39 2.36
C ILE A 36 -10.48 5.42 3.17
N ILE A 37 -10.71 4.37 3.94
CA ILE A 37 -11.95 4.24 4.72
C ILE A 37 -11.66 4.21 6.22
N ALA A 38 -12.69 4.47 7.01
CA ALA A 38 -12.61 4.31 8.46
C ALA A 38 -12.31 2.85 8.78
N PHE A 39 -11.64 2.63 9.91
CA PHE A 39 -11.33 1.27 10.32
C PHE A 39 -12.62 0.51 10.61
N GLN A 40 -12.70 -0.70 10.06
CA GLN A 40 -13.72 -1.69 10.38
C GLN A 40 -12.99 -2.92 10.88
N ARG A 41 -13.52 -3.54 11.93
CA ARG A 41 -12.92 -4.77 12.43
C ARG A 41 -13.15 -5.90 11.43
N PRO A 42 -12.09 -6.50 10.88
CA PRO A 42 -12.25 -7.60 9.94
C PRO A 42 -12.85 -8.85 10.60
N ASN A 43 -13.62 -9.58 9.81
CA ASN A 43 -14.11 -10.89 10.22
C ASN A 43 -12.98 -11.90 10.07
N GLU A 44 -12.56 -12.46 11.19
CA GLU A 44 -11.44 -13.40 11.22
C GLU A 44 -11.85 -14.73 10.60
N SER A 45 -10.91 -15.38 9.94
CA SER A 45 -11.04 -16.73 9.43
C SER A 45 -9.98 -17.61 10.07
N GLU A 46 -10.30 -18.88 10.25
CA GLU A 46 -9.36 -19.83 10.83
C GLU A 46 -8.24 -20.18 9.84
N ASN A 47 -7.06 -20.50 10.37
CA ASN A 47 -5.92 -20.99 9.59
C ASN A 47 -5.36 -19.95 8.59
N MET A 48 -5.48 -18.66 8.94
CA MET A 48 -4.90 -17.60 8.14
C MET A 48 -3.49 -17.27 8.59
N PRO A 49 -2.63 -16.82 7.67
CA PRO A 49 -1.33 -16.26 8.07
C PRO A 49 -1.52 -15.12 9.07
N SER A 50 -0.54 -14.93 9.93
CA SER A 50 -0.61 -13.90 10.98
C SER A 50 -0.77 -12.48 10.47
N TRP A 51 -0.37 -12.23 9.22
CA TRP A 51 -0.49 -10.90 8.62
C TRP A 51 -1.86 -10.66 7.98
N VAL A 52 -2.71 -11.68 7.89
CA VAL A 52 -4.10 -11.52 7.41
C VAL A 52 -5.00 -11.33 8.61
N LEU A 53 -5.67 -10.17 8.66
CA LEU A 53 -6.56 -9.82 9.76
C LEU A 53 -7.96 -10.36 9.59
N GLY A 54 -8.36 -10.69 8.36
CA GLY A 54 -9.68 -11.19 8.05
C GLY A 54 -10.21 -10.56 6.77
N GLN A 55 -11.53 -10.45 6.67
CA GLN A 55 -12.22 -9.85 5.52
C GLN A 55 -13.20 -8.80 5.98
N ILE A 56 -13.41 -7.80 5.13
CA ILE A 56 -14.46 -6.80 5.31
C ILE A 56 -15.31 -6.74 4.05
N GLU A 57 -16.54 -6.28 4.20
CA GLU A 57 -17.38 -5.96 3.06
C GLU A 57 -17.12 -4.50 2.65
N TRP A 58 -16.77 -4.32 1.39
CA TRP A 58 -16.52 -3.00 0.80
C TRP A 58 -17.23 -2.95 -0.55
N ARG A 59 -18.17 -2.01 -0.67
CA ARG A 59 -18.98 -1.84 -1.89
C ARG A 59 -19.58 -3.14 -2.41
N GLY A 60 -20.12 -3.95 -1.50
CA GLY A 60 -20.76 -5.21 -1.85
C GLY A 60 -19.82 -6.37 -2.14
N THR A 61 -18.54 -6.21 -1.93
CA THR A 61 -17.52 -7.23 -2.19
C THR A 61 -16.76 -7.53 -0.91
N LEU A 62 -16.54 -8.81 -0.62
CA LEU A 62 -15.64 -9.20 0.48
C LEU A 62 -14.21 -9.05 0.02
N ILE A 63 -13.43 -8.30 0.77
CA ILE A 63 -12.01 -8.11 0.49
C ILE A 63 -11.17 -8.50 1.70
N PRO A 64 -10.00 -9.12 1.48
CA PRO A 64 -9.08 -9.42 2.58
C PRO A 64 -8.44 -8.15 3.11
N VAL A 65 -8.16 -8.14 4.41
CA VAL A 65 -7.48 -7.02 5.07
C VAL A 65 -6.20 -7.54 5.69
N ILE A 66 -5.11 -6.86 5.44
CA ILE A 66 -3.78 -7.25 5.91
C ILE A 66 -3.17 -6.20 6.84
N SER A 67 -2.24 -6.67 7.66
CA SER A 67 -1.30 -5.84 8.39
C SER A 67 0.01 -5.83 7.62
N TYR A 68 0.40 -4.67 7.10
CA TYR A 68 1.65 -4.54 6.35
C TYR A 68 2.86 -4.83 7.25
N GLU A 69 2.82 -4.33 8.49
CA GLU A 69 3.91 -4.53 9.44
C GLU A 69 4.12 -6.02 9.73
N SER A 70 3.05 -6.76 9.97
CA SER A 70 3.13 -8.20 10.19
C SER A 70 3.60 -8.94 8.95
N TYR A 71 3.17 -8.49 7.78
CA TYR A 71 3.62 -9.06 6.51
C TYR A 71 5.14 -8.94 6.35
N CYS A 72 5.69 -7.81 6.78
CA CYS A 72 7.14 -7.57 6.74
C CYS A 72 7.90 -8.29 7.86
N GLY A 73 7.21 -9.02 8.74
CA GLY A 73 7.83 -9.74 9.84
C GLY A 73 8.01 -8.92 11.11
N GLN A 74 7.42 -7.74 11.18
CA GLN A 74 7.45 -6.92 12.37
C GLN A 74 6.27 -7.26 13.26
N LYS A 75 6.42 -7.06 14.58
CA LYS A 75 5.28 -7.17 15.47
C LYS A 75 4.38 -5.97 15.26
N SER A 76 3.11 -6.23 14.97
CA SER A 76 2.12 -5.17 14.97
C SER A 76 1.93 -4.73 16.42
N GLY A 77 2.28 -3.48 16.70
CA GLY A 77 2.09 -2.90 18.02
C GLY A 77 0.67 -2.44 18.24
N VAL A 78 0.49 -1.64 19.28
CA VAL A 78 -0.81 -1.06 19.62
C VAL A 78 -1.28 -0.18 18.46
N MET A 79 -2.48 -0.43 17.96
CA MET A 79 -3.07 0.39 16.92
C MET A 79 -3.37 1.78 17.47
N GLY A 80 -2.95 2.81 16.73
CA GLY A 80 -3.20 4.20 17.10
C GLY A 80 -4.69 4.55 16.99
N GLN A 81 -5.01 5.75 17.45
CA GLN A 81 -6.41 6.23 17.43
C GLN A 81 -6.91 6.57 16.04
N ASP A 82 -5.99 6.88 15.12
CA ASP A 82 -6.34 7.31 13.75
C ASP A 82 -6.13 6.22 12.71
N ILE A 83 -6.33 4.97 13.10
CA ILE A 83 -6.20 3.87 12.15
C ILE A 83 -7.30 3.92 11.10
N ARG A 84 -6.91 3.58 9.88
CA ARG A 84 -7.81 3.52 8.73
C ARG A 84 -7.47 2.30 7.91
N ILE A 85 -8.27 2.03 6.91
CA ILE A 85 -7.97 0.98 5.93
C ILE A 85 -7.79 1.65 4.58
N ALA A 86 -6.64 1.41 3.96
CA ALA A 86 -6.43 1.77 2.57
C ALA A 86 -6.90 0.62 1.71
N VAL A 87 -7.88 0.87 0.86
CA VAL A 87 -8.34 -0.12 -0.10
C VAL A 87 -7.46 -0.01 -1.34
N ILE A 88 -6.73 -1.08 -1.61
CA ILE A 88 -5.71 -1.13 -2.66
C ILE A 88 -6.28 -1.84 -3.88
N ASN A 89 -6.05 -1.26 -5.05
CA ASN A 89 -6.29 -1.96 -6.31
C ASN A 89 -5.22 -3.03 -6.47
N ALA A 90 -5.62 -4.29 -6.53
CA ALA A 90 -4.66 -5.37 -6.72
C ALA A 90 -3.98 -5.20 -8.09
N PRO A 91 -2.64 -5.42 -8.19
CA PRO A 91 -1.90 -5.17 -9.44
C PRO A 91 -2.48 -5.88 -10.67
N ASN A 92 -2.99 -7.10 -10.49
CA ASN A 92 -3.62 -7.86 -11.58
C ASN A 92 -5.13 -8.01 -11.38
N GLY A 93 -5.77 -7.02 -10.78
CA GLY A 93 -7.17 -7.08 -10.39
C GLY A 93 -8.14 -7.22 -11.54
N ASP A 94 -7.77 -6.78 -12.73
CA ASP A 94 -8.58 -6.92 -13.94
C ASP A 94 -8.53 -8.34 -14.55
N LYS A 95 -7.56 -9.14 -14.13
CA LYS A 95 -7.32 -10.48 -14.68
C LYS A 95 -7.54 -11.60 -13.68
N GLY A 96 -7.61 -11.29 -12.40
CA GLY A 96 -7.61 -12.29 -11.35
C GLY A 96 -8.87 -12.30 -10.50
N ALA A 97 -8.92 -13.26 -9.59
CA ALA A 97 -10.00 -13.40 -8.62
C ALA A 97 -9.95 -12.32 -7.54
N LEU A 98 -8.77 -11.76 -7.30
CA LEU A 98 -8.57 -10.70 -6.30
C LEU A 98 -8.48 -9.35 -6.99
N ARG A 99 -9.48 -8.51 -6.77
CA ARG A 99 -9.51 -7.16 -7.36
C ARG A 99 -9.03 -6.09 -6.39
N PHE A 100 -9.31 -6.29 -5.11
CA PHE A 100 -9.00 -5.32 -4.06
C PHE A 100 -8.56 -6.03 -2.81
N PHE A 101 -7.70 -5.38 -2.03
CA PHE A 101 -7.45 -5.79 -0.65
C PHE A 101 -7.25 -4.56 0.21
N GLY A 102 -7.53 -4.71 1.51
CA GLY A 102 -7.37 -3.63 2.47
C GLY A 102 -6.03 -3.75 3.20
N MET A 103 -5.46 -2.62 3.54
CA MET A 103 -4.25 -2.53 4.34
C MET A 103 -4.49 -1.56 5.48
N VAL A 104 -4.26 -2.00 6.72
CA VAL A 104 -4.42 -1.12 7.87
C VAL A 104 -3.29 -0.09 7.87
N VAL A 105 -3.65 1.18 7.99
CA VAL A 105 -2.71 2.29 8.00
C VAL A 105 -2.90 3.10 9.28
N GLN A 106 -1.87 3.84 9.68
CA GLN A 106 -1.79 4.45 11.00
C GLN A 106 -2.17 5.94 11.03
N GLY A 107 -2.73 6.45 9.96
CA GLY A 107 -3.12 7.84 9.92
C GLY A 107 -3.63 8.24 8.55
N ILE A 108 -3.73 9.54 8.36
CA ILE A 108 -4.25 10.11 7.12
C ILE A 108 -3.12 10.19 6.10
N PRO A 109 -3.29 9.59 4.91
CA PRO A 109 -2.31 9.72 3.84
C PRO A 109 -2.18 11.16 3.37
N SER A 110 -0.97 11.51 2.90
CA SER A 110 -0.66 12.80 2.32
C SER A 110 -0.46 12.65 0.83
N LEU A 111 -1.10 13.53 0.05
CA LEU A 111 -0.87 13.56 -1.39
C LEU A 111 0.38 14.39 -1.69
N VAL A 112 1.29 13.81 -2.42
CA VAL A 112 2.51 14.50 -2.88
C VAL A 112 2.63 14.34 -4.38
N LYS A 113 3.14 15.38 -5.04
CA LYS A 113 3.44 15.32 -6.46
C LYS A 113 4.95 15.17 -6.58
N LEU A 114 5.38 14.04 -7.08
CA LEU A 114 6.79 13.73 -7.20
C LEU A 114 7.26 13.96 -8.62
N GLU A 115 8.34 14.71 -8.73
CA GLU A 115 9.13 14.76 -9.95
C GLU A 115 10.27 13.76 -9.80
N GLU A 116 10.69 13.17 -10.90
CA GLU A 116 11.72 12.15 -10.90
C GLU A 116 12.97 12.53 -10.08
N PRO A 117 13.49 13.76 -10.16
CA PRO A 117 14.66 14.15 -9.35
C PRO A 117 14.41 14.20 -7.84
N ALA A 118 13.14 14.26 -7.41
CA ALA A 118 12.80 14.33 -5.99
C ALA A 118 12.76 12.95 -5.32
N ILE A 119 12.87 11.88 -6.10
CA ILE A 119 12.85 10.51 -5.61
C ILE A 119 14.24 9.92 -5.80
N GLN A 120 14.88 9.54 -4.71
CA GLN A 120 16.18 8.87 -4.78
C GLN A 120 16.06 7.50 -4.13
N GLU A 121 16.43 6.47 -4.89
CA GLU A 121 16.48 5.12 -4.34
C GLU A 121 17.61 5.02 -3.33
N ASN A 122 17.30 4.49 -2.16
CA ASN A 122 18.28 4.26 -1.12
C ASN A 122 18.85 2.84 -1.27
N LEU A 123 19.96 2.73 -1.97
CA LEU A 123 20.61 1.44 -2.26
C LEU A 123 21.31 0.82 -1.05
N ASN A 124 21.53 1.60 0.01
CA ASN A 124 22.22 1.13 1.20
C ASN A 124 21.28 0.47 2.22
N THR A 125 19.99 0.51 1.98
CA THR A 125 19.00 -0.09 2.87
C THR A 125 18.76 -1.55 2.49
N SER A 126 18.89 -2.44 3.47
CA SER A 126 18.50 -3.84 3.28
C SER A 126 16.99 -3.95 3.28
N LEU A 127 16.43 -4.54 2.22
CA LEU A 127 14.99 -4.72 2.10
C LEU A 127 14.57 -6.04 2.75
N VAL A 128 13.42 -6.00 3.42
CA VAL A 128 12.79 -7.21 3.95
C VAL A 128 11.57 -7.57 3.10
N LYS A 129 10.97 -8.72 3.37
CA LYS A 129 9.75 -9.16 2.69
C LYS A 129 8.69 -8.04 2.71
N GLY A 130 8.07 -7.80 1.59
CA GLY A 130 7.04 -6.77 1.44
C GLY A 130 7.56 -5.40 1.03
N GLN A 131 8.86 -5.23 0.99
CA GLN A 131 9.50 -3.99 0.58
C GLN A 131 10.13 -4.18 -0.79
N LYS A 132 9.71 -3.36 -1.75
CA LYS A 132 10.25 -3.39 -3.10
C LYS A 132 11.44 -2.46 -3.26
N MET A 133 11.37 -1.30 -2.61
CA MET A 133 12.37 -0.25 -2.76
C MET A 133 12.31 0.68 -1.57
N ALA A 134 13.46 1.09 -1.06
CA ALA A 134 13.55 2.18 -0.10
C ALA A 134 13.94 3.45 -0.85
N VAL A 135 13.25 4.54 -0.56
CA VAL A 135 13.46 5.81 -1.23
C VAL A 135 13.65 6.92 -0.21
N THR A 136 14.31 7.98 -0.64
CA THR A 136 14.46 9.20 0.13
C THR A 136 13.73 10.32 -0.59
N LEU A 137 12.84 10.99 0.13
CA LEU A 137 12.07 12.13 -0.33
C LEU A 137 12.57 13.37 0.41
N GLU A 138 12.13 14.56 0.00
CA GLU A 138 12.43 15.79 0.73
C GLU A 138 11.94 15.72 2.19
N THR A 139 10.83 15.03 2.39
CA THR A 139 10.21 14.88 3.72
C THR A 139 10.77 13.72 4.53
N GLY A 140 11.74 12.97 4.01
CA GLY A 140 12.36 11.85 4.69
C GLY A 140 12.26 10.54 3.95
N HIS A 141 12.47 9.45 4.65
CA HIS A 141 12.48 8.11 4.06
C HIS A 141 11.07 7.55 3.87
N ALA A 142 10.90 6.74 2.83
CA ALA A 142 9.67 6.01 2.56
C ALA A 142 10.00 4.67 1.91
N ILE A 143 9.03 3.77 1.93
CA ILE A 143 9.15 2.43 1.33
C ILE A 143 8.13 2.29 0.23
N VAL A 144 8.55 1.78 -0.92
CA VAL A 144 7.63 1.32 -1.95
C VAL A 144 7.29 -0.13 -1.62
N PRO A 145 6.01 -0.42 -1.30
CA PRO A 145 5.64 -1.80 -0.95
C PRO A 145 5.59 -2.69 -2.19
N ASP A 146 5.85 -3.97 -1.99
CA ASP A 146 5.78 -4.96 -3.05
C ASP A 146 4.37 -5.56 -3.12
N LEU A 147 3.49 -4.89 -3.84
CA LEU A 147 2.09 -5.28 -3.93
C LEU A 147 1.88 -6.55 -4.76
N ASP A 148 2.77 -6.82 -5.71
CA ASP A 148 2.68 -8.02 -6.54
C ASP A 148 2.83 -9.29 -5.71
N VAL A 149 3.80 -9.30 -4.81
CA VAL A 149 4.03 -10.45 -3.92
C VAL A 149 2.87 -10.62 -2.95
N MET A 150 2.35 -9.52 -2.41
CA MET A 150 1.18 -9.57 -1.52
C MET A 150 -0.04 -10.15 -2.22
N GLU A 151 -0.31 -9.70 -3.44
CA GLU A 151 -1.41 -10.24 -4.25
C GLU A 151 -1.24 -11.74 -4.47
N GLU A 152 -0.05 -12.15 -4.85
CA GLU A 152 0.26 -13.55 -5.11
C GLU A 152 0.02 -14.43 -3.88
N GLU A 153 0.47 -13.97 -2.71
CA GLU A 153 0.26 -14.72 -1.47
C GLU A 153 -1.20 -14.71 -1.02
N LEU A 154 -1.93 -13.63 -1.24
CA LEU A 154 -3.37 -13.57 -0.94
C LEU A 154 -4.16 -14.52 -1.83
N LEU A 155 -3.79 -14.62 -3.11
CA LEU A 155 -4.43 -15.54 -4.04
C LEU A 155 -4.18 -17.00 -3.68
N ALA A 156 -3.10 -17.31 -3.00
CA ALA A 156 -2.77 -18.66 -2.60
C ALA A 156 -3.54 -19.12 -1.35
N ILE A 157 -4.22 -18.20 -0.65
CA ILE A 157 -4.99 -18.53 0.55
C ILE A 157 -6.32 -19.15 0.17
N ASP A 158 -6.68 -20.22 0.87
CA ASP A 158 -7.99 -20.84 0.72
C ASP A 158 -9.00 -20.13 1.62
N TRP A 159 -9.82 -19.29 1.02
CA TRP A 159 -10.85 -18.54 1.71
C TRP A 159 -12.13 -19.39 1.83
N GLN A 160 -12.42 -19.88 3.01
CA GLN A 160 -13.64 -20.64 3.27
C GLN A 160 -14.75 -19.78 3.84
#